data_ab1ad647ac49e538e36976b3729e49ef
#
_entry.id   ab1ad647ac49e538e36976b3729e49ef
#
_cell.length_a   1.000
_cell.length_b   1.000
_cell.length_c   1.000
_cell.angle_alpha   90.00
_cell.angle_beta   90.00
_cell.angle_gamma   90.00
#
_symmetry.space_group_name_H-M   'P 1'
#
loop_
_entity.id
_entity.type
_entity.pdbx_description
1 polymer ?
#
loop_
_entity_poly.entity_id
_entity_poly.type
_entity_poly.pdbx_seq_one_letter_code
_entity_poly.pdbx_strand_id
1 'polypeptide(L)'
;MDNHDLLIYNTLTRTKQKFVPLQPGHVGMYVCGPTVYGDAHLGHARPAVTFDLVFRYLKHLGYKVRYVRNITDVGHLEHDADEGEDKIAKKARLEQLEPMEVAQHYTNRFNDAMKKLNVLPPSIEPHATGHIIEQEQLVQQIFDAGYAYESNGSVYFDVEKYNKDHHYGILSGRNLDDVRDASRELDGVGEKRNQADFALWKKAQPEHIMRWPSPWGDGFPGWHCECTAMGRKYLGETFDIHGGGLDLIFPHHECEIAQAVAAQGKQMVRYWMHNNMITINGKKMGKSYNNFITLDEFFTGSHPLLQQAYSPMTIRFFILQAHYRSTVDFSNEALQASAKGLERLMEGIKQLERIEPQAAGTIGKEFAEKLSADCYAALDDDFNSPIAISHLFDACRTINQLADKKASITPEGLEALKAAFSTFCFDILGLASEANGNAGREEAFGQAIDLLLNIRAQAKANKDWATSDRIRNELSAFGFEVKDTKDGATWRLNK
;
A
#
# COMPACT_ATOMS: atom_id res chain seq x y z
N MET A 1 -13.98 -23.78 8.68
CA MET A 1 -12.69 -23.09 8.83
C MET A 1 -11.67 -24.20 8.97
N ASP A 2 -10.90 -24.45 7.92
CA ASP A 2 -9.77 -25.38 8.00
C ASP A 2 -8.80 -24.82 9.04
N ASN A 3 -8.17 -25.71 9.78
CA ASN A 3 -7.37 -25.35 10.97
C ASN A 3 -6.00 -24.79 10.51
N HIS A 4 -5.98 -23.52 10.08
CA HIS A 4 -4.76 -22.82 9.73
C HIS A 4 -4.02 -22.38 10.99
N ASP A 5 -2.75 -22.76 11.10
CA ASP A 5 -1.86 -22.34 12.17
C ASP A 5 -1.06 -21.10 11.77
N LEU A 6 -1.78 -19.99 11.48
CA LEU A 6 -1.16 -18.73 11.08
C LEU A 6 -0.21 -18.22 12.17
N LEU A 7 1.05 -18.04 11.80
CA LEU A 7 2.08 -17.41 12.61
C LEU A 7 2.29 -15.98 12.14
N ILE A 8 2.44 -15.04 13.06
CA ILE A 8 2.76 -13.63 12.78
C ILE A 8 4.01 -13.26 13.57
N TYR A 9 5.00 -12.68 12.91
CA TYR A 9 6.12 -12.08 13.60
C TYR A 9 5.69 -10.79 14.30
N ASN A 10 5.74 -10.81 15.62
CA ASN A 10 5.38 -9.67 16.43
C ASN A 10 6.65 -8.87 16.78
N THR A 11 6.74 -7.65 16.30
CA THR A 11 7.90 -6.77 16.54
C THR A 11 8.13 -6.51 18.02
N LEU A 12 7.04 -6.44 18.81
CA LEU A 12 7.14 -6.21 20.25
C LEU A 12 7.88 -7.34 20.98
N THR A 13 7.62 -8.59 20.62
CA THR A 13 8.25 -9.76 21.24
C THR A 13 9.45 -10.28 20.45
N ARG A 14 9.62 -9.81 19.22
CA ARG A 14 10.68 -10.24 18.28
C ARG A 14 10.62 -11.74 17.97
N THR A 15 9.45 -12.33 18.04
CA THR A 15 9.20 -13.76 17.77
C THR A 15 7.98 -13.95 16.87
N LYS A 16 7.96 -15.06 16.13
CA LYS A 16 6.73 -15.53 15.49
C LYS A 16 5.80 -16.11 16.56
N GLN A 17 4.54 -15.68 16.53
CA GLN A 17 3.50 -16.10 17.46
C GLN A 17 2.31 -16.64 16.69
N LYS A 18 1.65 -17.65 17.22
CA LYS A 18 0.37 -18.12 16.69
C LYS A 18 -0.65 -16.99 16.76
N PHE A 19 -1.27 -16.67 15.62
CA PHE A 19 -2.31 -15.66 15.57
C PHE A 19 -3.58 -16.17 16.24
N VAL A 20 -4.01 -15.44 17.26
CA VAL A 20 -5.27 -15.69 17.96
C VAL A 20 -6.00 -14.35 18.06
N PRO A 21 -7.11 -14.14 17.34
CA PRO A 21 -7.82 -12.87 17.40
C PRO A 21 -8.40 -12.64 18.79
N LEU A 22 -8.57 -11.37 19.18
CA LEU A 22 -9.20 -10.98 20.45
C LEU A 22 -10.66 -11.43 20.51
N GLN A 23 -11.33 -11.37 19.37
CA GLN A 23 -12.71 -11.83 19.22
C GLN A 23 -12.77 -12.93 18.15
N PRO A 24 -13.24 -14.15 18.47
CA PRO A 24 -13.32 -15.24 17.50
C PRO A 24 -14.01 -14.83 16.19
N GLY A 25 -13.38 -15.11 15.06
CA GLY A 25 -13.90 -14.81 13.74
C GLY A 25 -13.80 -13.34 13.31
N HIS A 26 -13.31 -12.43 14.17
CA HIS A 26 -13.17 -10.99 13.86
C HIS A 26 -11.73 -10.55 14.08
N VAL A 27 -11.26 -9.64 13.25
CA VAL A 27 -9.92 -9.06 13.36
C VAL A 27 -10.01 -7.54 13.23
N GLY A 28 -9.47 -6.81 14.22
CA GLY A 28 -9.22 -5.39 14.13
C GLY A 28 -7.79 -5.13 13.63
N MET A 29 -7.66 -4.45 12.50
CA MET A 29 -6.36 -4.12 11.91
C MET A 29 -6.26 -2.62 11.63
N TYR A 30 -5.22 -1.99 12.17
CA TYR A 30 -4.88 -0.59 11.90
C TYR A 30 -3.54 -0.51 11.17
N VAL A 31 -3.45 0.30 10.14
CA VAL A 31 -2.20 0.58 9.43
C VAL A 31 -2.02 2.07 9.27
N CYS A 32 -0.84 2.59 9.63
CA CYS A 32 -0.53 4.00 9.41
C CYS A 32 -0.61 4.34 7.93
N GLY A 33 -1.37 5.39 7.64
CA GLY A 33 -1.59 5.89 6.28
C GLY A 33 -0.60 6.99 5.89
N PRO A 34 -0.79 7.60 4.71
CA PRO A 34 0.10 8.62 4.21
C PRO A 34 -0.15 9.98 4.84
N THR A 35 0.90 10.82 4.90
CA THR A 35 0.74 12.27 4.98
C THR A 35 0.57 12.82 3.57
N VAL A 36 -0.55 13.51 3.35
CA VAL A 36 -1.03 13.86 1.99
C VAL A 36 -0.54 15.23 1.53
N TYR A 37 0.75 15.38 1.32
CA TYR A 37 1.39 16.59 0.79
C TYR A 37 2.14 16.37 -0.54
N GLY A 38 2.08 15.18 -1.10
CA GLY A 38 2.76 14.82 -2.34
C GLY A 38 2.31 13.48 -2.92
N ASP A 39 2.76 13.18 -4.13
CA ASP A 39 2.41 11.97 -4.83
C ASP A 39 2.93 10.71 -4.15
N ALA A 40 2.17 9.61 -4.32
CA ALA A 40 2.56 8.32 -3.81
C ALA A 40 3.85 7.80 -4.49
N HIS A 41 4.70 7.15 -3.72
CA HIS A 41 5.96 6.57 -4.16
C HIS A 41 6.14 5.14 -3.64
N LEU A 42 7.24 4.47 -3.98
CA LEU A 42 7.49 3.07 -3.55
C LEU A 42 7.43 2.87 -2.03
N GLY A 43 7.84 3.87 -1.25
CA GLY A 43 7.72 3.83 0.21
C GLY A 43 6.28 3.73 0.71
N HIS A 44 5.31 4.25 -0.05
CA HIS A 44 3.88 4.08 0.22
C HIS A 44 3.35 2.75 -0.35
N ALA A 45 3.85 2.34 -1.52
CA ALA A 45 3.43 1.08 -2.14
C ALA A 45 3.81 -0.13 -1.31
N ARG A 46 4.98 -0.10 -0.65
CA ARG A 46 5.49 -1.24 0.13
C ARG A 46 4.54 -1.63 1.27
N PRO A 47 4.20 -0.75 2.24
CA PRO A 47 3.22 -1.08 3.27
C PRO A 47 1.83 -1.35 2.68
N ALA A 48 1.39 -0.60 1.67
CA ALA A 48 0.07 -0.80 1.08
C ALA A 48 -0.11 -2.21 0.51
N VAL A 49 0.84 -2.71 -0.30
CA VAL A 49 0.81 -4.07 -0.86
C VAL A 49 1.02 -5.14 0.22
N THR A 50 1.89 -4.88 1.19
CA THR A 50 2.13 -5.82 2.31
C THR A 50 0.85 -6.04 3.12
N PHE A 51 0.21 -4.96 3.57
CA PHE A 51 -0.99 -5.07 4.41
C PHE A 51 -2.25 -5.42 3.61
N ASP A 52 -2.26 -5.18 2.29
CA ASP A 52 -3.28 -5.74 1.41
C ASP A 52 -3.18 -7.27 1.32
N LEU A 53 -1.97 -7.83 1.25
CA LEU A 53 -1.76 -9.28 1.35
C LEU A 53 -2.29 -9.84 2.68
N VAL A 54 -1.95 -9.19 3.80
CA VAL A 54 -2.44 -9.58 5.14
C VAL A 54 -3.97 -9.52 5.19
N PHE A 55 -4.56 -8.43 4.71
CA PHE A 55 -6.00 -8.22 4.68
C PHE A 55 -6.72 -9.27 3.82
N ARG A 56 -6.22 -9.52 2.60
CA ARG A 56 -6.77 -10.53 1.68
C ARG A 56 -6.68 -11.92 2.29
N TYR A 57 -5.53 -12.28 2.85
CA TYR A 57 -5.33 -13.60 3.41
C TYR A 57 -6.21 -13.85 4.65
N LEU A 58 -6.30 -12.91 5.57
CA LEU A 58 -7.20 -13.00 6.71
C LEU A 58 -8.68 -13.14 6.29
N LYS A 59 -9.11 -12.38 5.27
CA LYS A 59 -10.46 -12.54 4.70
C LYS A 59 -10.66 -13.90 4.06
N HIS A 60 -9.66 -14.41 3.35
CA HIS A 60 -9.69 -15.74 2.74
C HIS A 60 -9.82 -16.84 3.80
N LEU A 61 -9.13 -16.71 4.93
CA LEU A 61 -9.28 -17.61 6.09
C LEU A 61 -10.64 -17.49 6.80
N GLY A 62 -11.54 -16.64 6.32
CA GLY A 62 -12.91 -16.49 6.82
C GLY A 62 -13.06 -15.48 7.95
N TYR A 63 -12.04 -14.70 8.30
CA TYR A 63 -12.18 -13.63 9.29
C TYR A 63 -12.96 -12.43 8.73
N LYS A 64 -13.79 -11.83 9.58
CA LYS A 64 -14.36 -10.50 9.35
C LYS A 64 -13.34 -9.46 9.81
N VAL A 65 -12.62 -8.87 8.85
CA VAL A 65 -11.56 -7.92 9.16
C VAL A 65 -12.10 -6.49 9.07
N ARG A 66 -12.00 -5.74 10.18
CA ARG A 66 -12.17 -4.29 10.17
C ARG A 66 -10.80 -3.65 10.01
N TYR A 67 -10.52 -3.22 8.79
CA TYR A 67 -9.27 -2.58 8.42
C TYR A 67 -9.41 -1.06 8.43
N VAL A 68 -8.61 -0.39 9.25
CA VAL A 68 -8.55 1.07 9.37
C VAL A 68 -7.19 1.54 8.86
N ARG A 69 -7.18 2.54 7.98
CA ARG A 69 -5.98 3.23 7.52
C ARG A 69 -6.26 4.72 7.52
N ASN A 70 -5.51 5.49 8.29
CA ASN A 70 -5.74 6.93 8.37
C ASN A 70 -5.19 7.70 7.18
N ILE A 71 -5.65 8.95 7.07
CA ILE A 71 -5.04 10.00 6.28
C ILE A 71 -4.55 11.07 7.27
N THR A 72 -3.24 11.32 7.25
CA THR A 72 -2.62 12.42 8.00
C THR A 72 -2.72 13.69 7.16
N ASP A 73 -3.65 14.55 7.52
CA ASP A 73 -3.96 15.80 6.83
C ASP A 73 -3.71 17.05 7.70
N VAL A 74 -3.05 16.90 8.86
CA VAL A 74 -2.62 17.98 9.77
C VAL A 74 -1.51 17.50 10.72
N GLY A 75 -0.75 18.41 11.27
CA GLY A 75 0.11 18.16 12.45
C GLY A 75 1.41 17.42 12.19
N HIS A 76 1.73 17.08 10.94
CA HIS A 76 2.98 16.43 10.59
C HIS A 76 4.02 17.47 10.14
N LEU A 77 4.90 17.85 11.06
CA LEU A 77 5.90 18.87 10.83
C LEU A 77 7.11 18.36 10.04
N GLU A 78 7.92 19.27 9.53
CA GLU A 78 9.14 18.94 8.79
C GLU A 78 10.12 18.15 9.67
N HIS A 79 10.92 17.31 9.02
CA HIS A 79 11.93 16.44 9.66
C HIS A 79 11.38 15.45 10.69
N ASP A 80 10.05 15.20 10.71
CA ASP A 80 9.37 14.36 11.69
C ASP A 80 9.64 14.82 13.14
N ALA A 81 9.87 16.12 13.30
CA ALA A 81 10.17 16.81 14.55
C ALA A 81 8.92 17.49 15.13
N ASP A 82 9.03 18.01 16.35
CA ASP A 82 7.96 18.81 16.98
C ASP A 82 8.07 20.33 16.68
N GLU A 83 8.99 20.70 15.83
CA GLU A 83 9.24 22.06 15.37
C GLU A 83 9.39 22.12 13.86
N GLY A 84 9.10 23.29 13.28
CA GLY A 84 9.11 23.48 11.84
C GLY A 84 7.73 23.77 11.27
N GLU A 85 7.66 23.95 9.97
CA GLU A 85 6.40 24.19 9.25
C GLU A 85 5.67 22.86 9.02
N ASP A 86 4.34 22.86 9.13
CA ASP A 86 3.52 21.71 8.75
C ASP A 86 3.70 21.41 7.26
N LYS A 87 3.91 20.14 6.91
CA LYS A 87 4.22 19.68 5.54
C LYS A 87 3.14 20.08 4.54
N ILE A 88 1.87 20.03 4.95
CA ILE A 88 0.73 20.37 4.09
C ILE A 88 0.61 21.90 3.97
N ALA A 89 0.74 22.62 5.08
CA ALA A 89 0.73 24.10 5.07
C ALA A 89 1.86 24.66 4.20
N LYS A 90 3.07 24.10 4.31
CA LYS A 90 4.20 24.47 3.46
C LYS A 90 3.90 24.23 1.98
N LYS A 91 3.33 23.07 1.65
CA LYS A 91 2.97 22.74 0.27
C LYS A 91 1.89 23.68 -0.26
N ALA A 92 0.86 23.96 0.54
CA ALA A 92 -0.21 24.89 0.21
C ALA A 92 0.32 26.31 -0.08
N ARG A 93 1.21 26.81 0.76
CA ARG A 93 1.86 28.11 0.56
C ARG A 93 2.68 28.16 -0.72
N LEU A 94 3.44 27.10 -1.03
CA LEU A 94 4.26 27.01 -2.26
C LEU A 94 3.41 26.95 -3.52
N GLU A 95 2.25 26.31 -3.46
CA GLU A 95 1.32 26.16 -4.60
C GLU A 95 0.21 27.22 -4.62
N GLN A 96 0.17 28.13 -3.66
CA GLN A 96 -0.86 29.17 -3.50
C GLN A 96 -2.29 28.57 -3.39
N LEU A 97 -2.41 27.48 -2.62
CA LEU A 97 -3.64 26.74 -2.36
C LEU A 97 -4.00 26.80 -0.87
N GLU A 98 -5.22 26.40 -0.53
CA GLU A 98 -5.63 26.12 0.85
C GLU A 98 -5.08 24.77 1.32
N PRO A 99 -4.67 24.59 2.59
CA PRO A 99 -4.16 23.33 3.09
C PRO A 99 -5.12 22.15 2.86
N MET A 100 -6.42 22.35 3.04
CA MET A 100 -7.42 21.30 2.80
C MET A 100 -7.59 20.96 1.32
N GLU A 101 -7.34 21.90 0.42
CA GLU A 101 -7.32 21.65 -1.03
C GLU A 101 -6.14 20.76 -1.39
N VAL A 102 -4.95 21.03 -0.84
CA VAL A 102 -3.75 20.18 -0.99
C VAL A 102 -4.02 18.78 -0.44
N ALA A 103 -4.55 18.68 0.79
CA ALA A 103 -4.86 17.40 1.42
C ALA A 103 -5.84 16.56 0.58
N GLN A 104 -6.92 17.18 0.09
CA GLN A 104 -7.91 16.51 -0.76
C GLN A 104 -7.32 16.07 -2.09
N HIS A 105 -6.52 16.91 -2.74
CA HIS A 105 -5.87 16.60 -4.01
C HIS A 105 -4.97 15.37 -3.90
N TYR A 106 -4.04 15.36 -2.92
CA TYR A 106 -3.11 14.25 -2.76
C TYR A 106 -3.74 12.99 -2.15
N THR A 107 -4.81 13.11 -1.36
CA THR A 107 -5.62 11.96 -0.94
C THR A 107 -6.20 11.23 -2.14
N ASN A 108 -6.82 11.97 -3.07
CA ASN A 108 -7.40 11.37 -4.28
C ASN A 108 -6.31 10.70 -5.12
N ARG A 109 -5.18 11.37 -5.35
CA ARG A 109 -4.04 10.80 -6.12
C ARG A 109 -3.45 9.56 -5.45
N PHE A 110 -3.34 9.56 -4.12
CA PHE A 110 -2.90 8.38 -3.37
C PHE A 110 -3.86 7.21 -3.58
N ASN A 111 -5.16 7.43 -3.41
CA ASN A 111 -6.17 6.38 -3.57
C ASN A 111 -6.23 5.86 -5.01
N ASP A 112 -6.07 6.71 -6.01
CA ASP A 112 -5.97 6.31 -7.42
C ASP A 112 -4.72 5.44 -7.67
N ALA A 113 -3.58 5.79 -7.10
CA ALA A 113 -2.36 4.99 -7.20
C ALA A 113 -2.53 3.61 -6.53
N MET A 114 -3.16 3.56 -5.35
CA MET A 114 -3.47 2.29 -4.65
C MET A 114 -4.43 1.42 -5.44
N LYS A 115 -5.43 2.01 -6.07
CA LYS A 115 -6.37 1.31 -6.96
C LYS A 115 -5.66 0.72 -8.19
N LYS A 116 -4.73 1.45 -8.80
CA LYS A 116 -3.89 0.93 -9.91
C LYS A 116 -3.07 -0.28 -9.47
N LEU A 117 -2.55 -0.29 -8.23
CA LEU A 117 -1.84 -1.42 -7.63
C LEU A 117 -2.78 -2.57 -7.19
N ASN A 118 -4.08 -2.50 -7.43
CA ASN A 118 -5.09 -3.45 -6.97
C ASN A 118 -5.09 -3.66 -5.44
N VAL A 119 -4.74 -2.62 -4.68
CA VAL A 119 -4.87 -2.61 -3.23
C VAL A 119 -6.34 -2.41 -2.87
N LEU A 120 -6.88 -3.29 -2.04
CA LEU A 120 -8.25 -3.16 -1.55
C LEU A 120 -8.39 -1.92 -0.65
N PRO A 121 -9.50 -1.19 -0.77
CA PRO A 121 -9.74 -0.07 0.14
C PRO A 121 -9.87 -0.58 1.58
N PRO A 122 -9.44 0.22 2.58
CA PRO A 122 -9.72 -0.08 3.98
C PRO A 122 -11.22 -0.05 4.25
N SER A 123 -11.65 -0.69 5.34
CA SER A 123 -13.05 -0.61 5.79
C SER A 123 -13.43 0.81 6.23
N ILE A 124 -12.47 1.53 6.81
CA ILE A 124 -12.60 2.91 7.27
C ILE A 124 -11.30 3.65 6.98
N GLU A 125 -11.40 4.84 6.36
CA GLU A 125 -10.27 5.72 6.08
C GLU A 125 -10.49 7.07 6.79
N PRO A 126 -10.15 7.16 8.09
CA PRO A 126 -10.37 8.36 8.87
C PRO A 126 -9.30 9.41 8.60
N HIS A 127 -9.69 10.68 8.58
CA HIS A 127 -8.80 11.83 8.51
C HIS A 127 -8.47 12.36 9.90
N ALA A 128 -7.24 12.79 10.13
CA ALA A 128 -6.81 13.37 11.40
C ALA A 128 -7.63 14.62 11.75
N THR A 129 -7.90 15.50 10.77
CA THR A 129 -8.75 16.69 10.95
C THR A 129 -10.19 16.36 11.34
N GLY A 130 -10.72 15.21 10.95
CA GLY A 130 -12.05 14.74 11.33
C GLY A 130 -12.12 14.18 12.76
N HIS A 131 -10.99 14.10 13.48
CA HIS A 131 -10.88 13.43 14.78
C HIS A 131 -10.19 14.30 15.84
N ILE A 132 -10.28 15.61 15.73
CA ILE A 132 -9.68 16.57 16.67
C ILE A 132 -10.20 16.34 18.09
N ILE A 133 -11.51 16.12 18.23
CA ILE A 133 -12.15 15.91 19.55
C ILE A 133 -11.58 14.65 20.23
N GLU A 134 -11.43 13.56 19.50
CA GLU A 134 -10.89 12.31 20.04
C GLU A 134 -9.41 12.46 20.42
N GLN A 135 -8.65 13.24 19.66
CA GLN A 135 -7.26 13.54 19.97
C GLN A 135 -7.14 14.44 21.20
N GLU A 136 -7.95 15.49 21.32
CA GLU A 136 -8.01 16.32 22.53
C GLU A 136 -8.38 15.49 23.77
N GLN A 137 -9.37 14.60 23.65
CA GLN A 137 -9.76 13.70 24.75
C GLN A 137 -8.62 12.78 25.16
N LEU A 138 -7.86 12.24 24.20
CA LEU A 138 -6.67 11.45 24.48
C LEU A 138 -5.61 12.26 25.23
N VAL A 139 -5.31 13.46 24.76
CA VAL A 139 -4.35 14.37 25.40
C VAL A 139 -4.78 14.69 26.83
N GLN A 140 -6.07 15.00 27.05
CA GLN A 140 -6.60 15.25 28.38
C GLN A 140 -6.46 14.04 29.32
N GLN A 141 -6.75 12.83 28.85
CA GLN A 141 -6.57 11.61 29.64
C GLN A 141 -5.10 11.40 30.05
N ILE A 142 -4.15 11.63 29.13
CA ILE A 142 -2.72 11.55 29.42
C ILE A 142 -2.30 12.63 30.43
N PHE A 143 -2.87 13.83 30.30
CA PHE A 143 -2.61 14.94 31.19
C PHE A 143 -3.13 14.64 32.61
N ASP A 144 -4.37 14.15 32.73
CA ASP A 144 -5.00 13.79 34.01
C ASP A 144 -4.26 12.63 34.69
N ALA A 145 -3.72 11.69 33.94
CA ALA A 145 -2.85 10.63 34.43
C ALA A 145 -1.47 11.15 34.89
N GLY A 146 -1.18 12.41 34.60
CA GLY A 146 0.05 13.09 35.04
C GLY A 146 1.27 12.80 34.19
N TYR A 147 1.14 12.23 32.97
CA TYR A 147 2.24 11.99 32.04
C TYR A 147 2.35 13.07 30.95
N ALA A 148 1.64 14.18 31.09
CA ALA A 148 1.79 15.34 30.22
C ALA A 148 1.97 16.62 31.03
N TYR A 149 2.51 17.64 30.38
CA TYR A 149 2.67 18.97 30.93
C TYR A 149 2.47 20.04 29.86
N GLU A 150 2.00 21.20 30.29
CA GLU A 150 1.88 22.39 29.44
C GLU A 150 3.18 23.20 29.47
N SER A 151 3.59 23.68 28.32
CA SER A 151 4.69 24.63 28.16
C SER A 151 4.38 25.59 27.01
N ASN A 152 4.32 26.88 27.32
CA ASN A 152 4.09 27.96 26.36
C ASN A 152 2.81 27.80 25.49
N GLY A 153 1.77 27.12 26.02
CA GLY A 153 0.50 26.84 25.33
C GLY A 153 0.53 25.59 24.43
N SER A 154 1.64 24.85 24.44
CA SER A 154 1.74 23.51 23.86
C SER A 154 1.70 22.47 24.97
N VAL A 155 1.25 21.24 24.68
CA VAL A 155 1.24 20.10 25.61
C VAL A 155 2.22 19.05 25.14
N TYR A 156 3.08 18.61 26.03
CA TYR A 156 4.10 17.60 25.78
C TYR A 156 3.91 16.39 26.66
N PHE A 157 4.25 15.20 26.12
CA PHE A 157 4.36 13.96 26.87
C PHE A 157 5.67 13.94 27.67
N ASP A 158 5.60 13.67 28.97
CA ASP A 158 6.74 13.57 29.89
C ASP A 158 7.33 12.15 29.84
N VAL A 159 8.26 11.94 28.91
CA VAL A 159 8.87 10.61 28.68
C VAL A 159 9.69 10.16 29.87
N GLU A 160 10.39 11.07 30.58
CA GLU A 160 11.17 10.69 31.75
C GLU A 160 10.30 10.22 32.91
N LYS A 161 9.17 10.90 33.14
CA LYS A 161 8.22 10.48 34.16
C LYS A 161 7.59 9.15 33.79
N TYR A 162 7.14 9.00 32.55
CA TYR A 162 6.59 7.75 32.06
C TYR A 162 7.56 6.58 32.22
N ASN A 163 8.84 6.79 31.90
CA ASN A 163 9.87 5.74 31.98
C ASN A 163 10.21 5.33 33.41
N LYS A 164 9.87 6.12 34.45
CA LYS A 164 10.01 5.72 35.86
C LYS A 164 8.99 4.66 36.25
N ASP A 165 7.77 4.78 35.72
CA ASP A 165 6.64 3.92 36.07
C ASP A 165 6.46 2.77 35.07
N HIS A 166 6.89 3.00 33.84
CA HIS A 166 6.77 2.11 32.69
C HIS A 166 8.11 2.06 31.94
N HIS A 167 8.23 1.19 30.96
CA HIS A 167 9.44 1.13 30.14
C HIS A 167 9.17 1.79 28.77
N TYR A 168 9.79 2.96 28.50
CA TYR A 168 9.78 3.60 27.17
C TYR A 168 10.88 2.96 26.31
N GLY A 169 10.53 2.60 25.06
CA GLY A 169 11.45 1.90 24.15
C GLY A 169 11.24 0.40 24.05
N ILE A 170 10.10 -0.13 24.56
CA ILE A 170 9.84 -1.58 24.55
C ILE A 170 9.69 -2.15 23.13
N LEU A 171 9.19 -1.37 22.19
CA LEU A 171 9.03 -1.78 20.80
C LEU A 171 10.32 -1.63 20.01
N SER A 172 10.97 -0.48 20.13
CA SER A 172 12.19 -0.13 19.41
C SER A 172 13.43 -0.83 19.98
N GLY A 173 13.41 -1.16 21.24
CA GLY A 173 14.56 -1.67 22.01
C GLY A 173 15.57 -0.59 22.34
N ARG A 174 15.23 0.69 22.19
CA ARG A 174 16.07 1.82 22.56
C ARG A 174 15.94 2.12 24.06
N ASN A 175 17.02 2.52 24.68
CA ASN A 175 16.97 3.12 26.01
C ASN A 175 16.86 4.65 25.92
N LEU A 176 16.57 5.33 27.04
CA LEU A 176 16.42 6.79 27.06
C LEU A 176 17.69 7.54 26.66
N ASP A 177 18.85 7.01 26.94
CA ASP A 177 20.11 7.66 26.55
C ASP A 177 20.30 7.62 25.04
N ASP A 178 19.95 6.49 24.39
CA ASP A 178 19.93 6.38 22.93
C ASP A 178 18.95 7.38 22.31
N VAL A 179 17.79 7.61 22.96
CA VAL A 179 16.78 8.57 22.52
C VAL A 179 17.26 10.00 22.63
N ARG A 180 17.92 10.34 23.74
CA ARG A 180 18.51 11.67 23.98
C ARG A 180 19.63 11.97 22.97
N ASP A 181 20.47 10.99 22.67
CA ASP A 181 21.56 11.16 21.72
C ASP A 181 21.05 11.35 20.28
N ALA A 182 20.00 10.63 19.89
CA ALA A 182 19.35 10.80 18.60
C ALA A 182 18.63 12.15 18.45
N SER A 183 18.15 12.73 19.54
CA SER A 183 17.45 14.02 19.54
C SER A 183 18.41 15.24 19.59
N ARG A 184 19.68 15.06 19.92
CA ARG A 184 20.66 16.16 19.96
C ARG A 184 20.91 16.83 18.62
N GLU A 185 20.59 16.15 17.51
CA GLU A 185 20.71 16.70 16.17
C GLU A 185 19.47 17.49 15.72
N LEU A 186 18.38 17.46 16.53
CA LEU A 186 17.14 18.16 16.25
C LEU A 186 17.07 19.39 17.19
N ASP A 187 17.32 20.57 16.64
CA ASP A 187 17.16 21.85 17.37
C ASP A 187 15.69 22.04 17.80
N GLY A 188 15.48 22.37 19.08
CA GLY A 188 14.14 22.59 19.60
C GLY A 188 14.01 22.49 21.13
N VAL A 189 15.05 22.85 21.85
CA VAL A 189 15.15 22.71 23.33
C VAL A 189 14.35 23.76 24.10
N GLY A 190 13.71 24.75 23.43
CA GLY A 190 13.13 25.92 24.13
C GLY A 190 11.86 25.65 24.94
N GLU A 191 11.02 24.69 24.54
CA GLU A 191 9.70 24.45 25.18
C GLU A 191 9.65 23.11 25.93
N LYS A 192 10.45 22.12 25.56
CA LYS A 192 10.47 20.80 26.18
C LYS A 192 11.29 20.76 27.48
N ARG A 193 10.85 19.99 28.47
CA ARG A 193 11.62 19.70 29.68
C ARG A 193 12.80 18.79 29.37
N ASN A 194 12.58 17.80 28.50
CA ASN A 194 13.58 16.83 28.09
C ASN A 194 13.54 16.64 26.58
N GLN A 195 14.67 16.33 25.96
CA GLN A 195 14.78 16.10 24.52
C GLN A 195 13.93 14.92 24.01
N ALA A 196 13.72 13.91 24.86
CA ALA A 196 12.91 12.73 24.53
C ALA A 196 11.40 13.03 24.53
N ASP A 197 10.95 14.13 25.14
CA ASP A 197 9.54 14.48 25.18
C ASP A 197 9.00 14.78 23.77
N PHE A 198 7.76 14.48 23.53
CA PHE A 198 7.11 14.70 22.24
C PHE A 198 5.79 15.44 22.38
N ALA A 199 5.42 16.18 21.33
CA ALA A 199 4.22 17.00 21.35
C ALA A 199 2.95 16.16 21.29
N LEU A 200 1.99 16.47 22.17
CA LEU A 200 0.61 15.96 22.15
C LEU A 200 -0.34 16.99 21.54
N TRP A 201 -0.12 18.27 21.85
CA TRP A 201 -0.84 19.41 21.30
C TRP A 201 0.14 20.56 21.07
N LYS A 202 0.17 21.11 19.86
CA LYS A 202 1.03 22.25 19.51
C LYS A 202 0.21 23.52 19.43
N LYS A 203 0.70 24.58 20.11
CA LYS A 203 0.16 25.92 19.97
C LYS A 203 0.27 26.40 18.54
N ALA A 204 -0.83 26.89 17.98
CA ALA A 204 -0.83 27.48 16.64
C ALA A 204 -0.19 28.87 16.67
N GLN A 205 0.59 29.19 15.64
CA GLN A 205 1.02 30.54 15.34
C GLN A 205 -0.11 31.28 14.61
N PRO A 206 -0.13 32.63 14.59
CA PRO A 206 -1.20 33.39 13.96
C PRO A 206 -1.44 33.07 12.48
N GLU A 207 -0.40 32.67 11.77
CA GLU A 207 -0.41 32.29 10.35
C GLU A 207 -0.95 30.88 10.08
N HIS A 208 -1.07 30.02 11.11
CA HIS A 208 -1.64 28.70 10.94
C HIS A 208 -3.13 28.76 10.65
N ILE A 209 -3.54 28.35 9.46
CA ILE A 209 -4.94 28.24 9.03
C ILE A 209 -5.60 27.04 9.73
N MET A 210 -4.89 25.88 9.74
CA MET A 210 -5.38 24.65 10.35
C MET A 210 -5.08 24.66 11.84
N ARG A 211 -6.02 25.16 12.62
CA ARG A 211 -5.97 25.22 14.08
C ARG A 211 -7.37 25.12 14.67
N TRP A 212 -7.45 24.58 15.86
CA TRP A 212 -8.70 24.35 16.58
C TRP A 212 -8.58 24.88 18.01
N PRO A 213 -9.69 25.36 18.57
CA PRO A 213 -9.71 25.73 19.97
C PRO A 213 -9.59 24.48 20.85
N SER A 214 -8.81 24.58 21.92
CA SER A 214 -8.64 23.50 22.89
C SER A 214 -8.56 24.05 24.31
N PRO A 215 -8.58 23.18 25.36
CA PRO A 215 -8.36 23.64 26.74
C PRO A 215 -7.02 24.37 26.96
N TRP A 216 -6.05 24.14 26.09
CA TRP A 216 -4.68 24.71 26.15
C TRP A 216 -4.51 25.94 25.22
N GLY A 217 -5.57 26.33 24.51
CA GLY A 217 -5.57 27.39 23.52
C GLY A 217 -5.65 26.90 22.09
N ASP A 218 -5.65 27.81 21.12
CA ASP A 218 -5.69 27.48 19.70
C ASP A 218 -4.43 26.74 19.27
N GLY A 219 -4.64 25.59 18.67
CA GLY A 219 -3.55 24.70 18.29
C GLY A 219 -3.95 23.57 17.36
N PHE A 220 -3.12 22.57 17.26
CA PHE A 220 -3.34 21.35 16.48
C PHE A 220 -2.69 20.14 17.18
N PRO A 221 -3.19 18.91 16.93
CA PRO A 221 -2.65 17.73 17.58
C PRO A 221 -1.24 17.42 17.10
N GLY A 222 -0.41 16.84 17.98
CA GLY A 222 0.86 16.26 17.61
C GLY A 222 0.64 15.00 16.76
N TRP A 223 1.51 14.78 15.78
CA TRP A 223 1.41 13.69 14.82
C TRP A 223 1.22 12.30 15.45
N HIS A 224 1.81 12.05 16.61
CA HIS A 224 1.72 10.74 17.27
C HIS A 224 0.37 10.46 17.93
N CYS A 225 -0.52 11.45 18.10
CA CYS A 225 -1.84 11.27 18.70
C CYS A 225 -2.86 10.65 17.76
N GLU A 226 -2.68 10.80 16.45
CA GLU A 226 -3.66 10.44 15.44
C GLU A 226 -4.03 8.96 15.49
N CYS A 227 -3.02 8.09 15.32
CA CYS A 227 -3.24 6.65 15.21
C CYS A 227 -3.77 6.07 16.53
N THR A 228 -3.30 6.57 17.68
CA THR A 228 -3.82 6.17 18.99
C THR A 228 -5.29 6.52 19.12
N ALA A 229 -5.68 7.77 18.82
CA ALA A 229 -7.06 8.24 18.97
C ALA A 229 -8.01 7.54 17.98
N MET A 230 -7.65 7.47 16.70
CA MET A 230 -8.48 6.86 15.66
C MET A 230 -8.53 5.33 15.78
N GLY A 231 -7.42 4.68 16.17
CA GLY A 231 -7.38 3.25 16.46
C GLY A 231 -8.35 2.88 17.58
N ARG A 232 -8.31 3.59 18.70
CA ARG A 232 -9.27 3.42 19.82
C ARG A 232 -10.71 3.63 19.39
N LYS A 233 -10.99 4.66 18.61
CA LYS A 233 -12.35 4.99 18.17
C LYS A 233 -12.98 3.88 17.34
N TYR A 234 -12.25 3.31 16.41
CA TYR A 234 -12.81 2.37 15.43
C TYR A 234 -12.59 0.90 15.75
N LEU A 235 -11.55 0.58 16.51
CA LEU A 235 -11.16 -0.80 16.84
C LEU A 235 -11.30 -1.11 18.34
N GLY A 236 -11.51 -0.09 19.17
CA GLY A 236 -11.62 -0.24 20.61
C GLY A 236 -10.30 -0.05 21.34
N GLU A 237 -10.33 -0.17 22.68
CA GLU A 237 -9.16 0.05 23.53
C GLU A 237 -8.03 -0.93 23.30
N THR A 238 -8.32 -2.09 22.76
CA THR A 238 -7.34 -3.10 22.36
C THR A 238 -7.81 -3.76 21.08
N PHE A 239 -6.92 -3.91 20.10
CA PHE A 239 -7.17 -4.53 18.81
C PHE A 239 -6.03 -5.47 18.39
N ASP A 240 -6.23 -6.22 17.31
CA ASP A 240 -5.37 -7.35 17.00
C ASP A 240 -4.05 -6.92 16.37
N ILE A 241 -4.08 -6.20 15.25
CA ILE A 241 -2.90 -5.92 14.43
C ILE A 241 -2.72 -4.42 14.24
N HIS A 242 -1.51 -3.93 14.51
CA HIS A 242 -1.06 -2.60 14.07
C HIS A 242 0.14 -2.73 13.15
N GLY A 243 0.08 -2.06 12.01
CA GLY A 243 1.09 -2.17 10.96
C GLY A 243 1.63 -0.84 10.44
N GLY A 244 2.87 -0.90 9.93
CA GLY A 244 3.53 0.24 9.28
C GLY A 244 4.91 -0.11 8.75
N GLY A 245 5.66 0.89 8.29
CA GLY A 245 7.07 0.75 7.93
C GLY A 245 7.98 0.61 9.16
N LEU A 246 9.17 0.03 8.99
CA LEU A 246 10.16 -0.05 10.07
C LEU A 246 10.58 1.31 10.62
N ASP A 247 10.51 2.35 9.81
CA ASP A 247 10.78 3.75 10.18
C ASP A 247 9.78 4.30 11.21
N LEU A 248 8.56 3.73 11.27
CA LEU A 248 7.55 4.10 12.24
C LEU A 248 7.74 3.45 13.63
N ILE A 249 8.56 2.40 13.74
CA ILE A 249 8.83 1.77 15.05
C ILE A 249 9.25 2.84 16.08
N PHE A 250 10.13 3.74 15.65
CA PHE A 250 10.59 4.86 16.45
C PHE A 250 10.70 6.13 15.59
N PRO A 251 10.12 7.26 16.05
CA PRO A 251 9.45 7.45 17.34
C PRO A 251 7.96 7.05 17.35
N HIS A 252 7.27 6.97 16.19
CA HIS A 252 5.81 7.03 16.08
C HIS A 252 5.07 5.94 16.88
N HIS A 253 5.31 4.65 16.60
CA HIS A 253 4.63 3.54 17.29
C HIS A 253 5.06 3.40 18.76
N GLU A 254 6.30 3.77 19.10
CA GLU A 254 6.73 3.83 20.50
C GLU A 254 5.94 4.89 21.28
N CYS A 255 5.72 6.06 20.67
CA CYS A 255 4.88 7.13 21.24
C CYS A 255 3.42 6.67 21.39
N GLU A 256 2.87 5.92 20.42
CA GLU A 256 1.52 5.38 20.52
C GLU A 256 1.36 4.40 21.70
N ILE A 257 2.36 3.53 21.91
CA ILE A 257 2.37 2.63 23.08
C ILE A 257 2.37 3.44 24.38
N ALA A 258 3.23 4.47 24.46
CA ALA A 258 3.32 5.32 25.65
C ALA A 258 2.01 6.06 25.92
N GLN A 259 1.39 6.62 24.87
CA GLN A 259 0.10 7.31 24.96
C GLN A 259 -1.02 6.36 25.44
N ALA A 260 -1.11 5.16 24.84
CA ALA A 260 -2.13 4.19 25.19
C ALA A 260 -1.97 3.72 26.66
N VAL A 261 -0.76 3.40 27.07
CA VAL A 261 -0.48 2.96 28.46
C VAL A 261 -0.74 4.11 29.44
N ALA A 262 -0.33 5.34 29.12
CA ALA A 262 -0.59 6.51 29.97
C ALA A 262 -2.09 6.79 30.12
N ALA A 263 -2.86 6.73 29.02
CA ALA A 263 -4.27 7.08 29.03
C ALA A 263 -5.19 5.99 29.60
N GLN A 264 -4.84 4.70 29.47
CA GLN A 264 -5.75 3.59 29.81
C GLN A 264 -5.10 2.47 30.64
N GLY A 265 -3.81 2.59 31.01
CA GLY A 265 -3.09 1.63 31.83
C GLY A 265 -2.73 0.29 31.13
N LYS A 266 -2.93 0.18 29.83
CA LYS A 266 -2.67 -1.05 29.05
C LYS A 266 -2.27 -0.73 27.61
N GLN A 267 -1.58 -1.67 26.98
CA GLN A 267 -1.28 -1.60 25.55
C GLN A 267 -2.55 -1.79 24.71
N MET A 268 -2.61 -1.08 23.57
CA MET A 268 -3.77 -1.16 22.67
C MET A 268 -3.62 -2.20 21.56
N VAL A 269 -2.41 -2.73 21.33
CA VAL A 269 -2.11 -3.60 20.18
C VAL A 269 -1.58 -4.95 20.65
N ARG A 270 -2.10 -6.02 20.06
CA ARG A 270 -1.64 -7.38 20.34
C ARG A 270 -0.45 -7.80 19.47
N TYR A 271 -0.50 -7.51 18.16
CA TYR A 271 0.53 -7.85 17.19
C TYR A 271 1.01 -6.61 16.45
N TRP A 272 2.26 -6.24 16.65
CA TRP A 272 2.92 -5.19 15.91
C TRP A 272 3.63 -5.76 14.69
N MET A 273 3.24 -5.32 13.49
CA MET A 273 3.82 -5.79 12.23
C MET A 273 4.49 -4.65 11.48
N HIS A 274 5.74 -4.88 11.05
CA HIS A 274 6.49 -3.85 10.33
C HIS A 274 7.09 -4.42 9.05
N ASN A 275 6.82 -3.75 7.93
CA ASN A 275 7.50 -4.04 6.68
C ASN A 275 8.84 -3.30 6.61
N ASN A 276 9.83 -3.95 6.01
CA ASN A 276 11.14 -3.34 5.80
C ASN A 276 11.09 -2.34 4.63
N MET A 277 12.15 -1.50 4.52
CA MET A 277 12.21 -0.41 3.55
C MET A 277 12.44 -0.91 2.12
N ILE A 278 12.19 0.00 1.16
CA ILE A 278 12.67 -0.09 -0.21
C ILE A 278 13.87 0.85 -0.36
N THR A 279 14.94 0.33 -0.98
CA THR A 279 16.08 1.10 -1.43
C THR A 279 16.07 1.26 -2.96
N ILE A 280 16.83 2.18 -3.47
CA ILE A 280 17.00 2.42 -4.91
C ILE A 280 18.49 2.31 -5.21
N ASN A 281 18.90 1.26 -5.93
CA ASN A 281 20.30 0.95 -6.21
C ASN A 281 21.14 0.96 -4.92
N GLY A 282 20.68 0.28 -3.87
CA GLY A 282 21.32 0.14 -2.58
C GLY A 282 21.26 1.38 -1.68
N LYS A 283 20.59 2.47 -2.10
CA LYS A 283 20.50 3.72 -1.34
C LYS A 283 19.08 3.97 -0.85
N LYS A 284 18.95 4.61 0.31
CA LYS A 284 17.65 5.11 0.79
C LYS A 284 17.06 6.06 -0.27
N MET A 285 15.77 5.94 -0.52
CA MET A 285 15.06 6.88 -1.40
C MET A 285 14.91 8.24 -0.69
N GLY A 286 15.21 9.32 -1.41
CA GLY A 286 15.09 10.67 -0.89
C GLY A 286 15.33 11.75 -1.94
N LYS A 287 14.66 12.90 -1.79
CA LYS A 287 14.81 14.04 -2.71
C LYS A 287 16.26 14.56 -2.77
N SER A 288 16.95 14.54 -1.61
CA SER A 288 18.37 14.94 -1.52
C SER A 288 19.33 14.04 -2.28
N TYR A 289 18.92 12.81 -2.59
CA TYR A 289 19.73 11.85 -3.37
C TYR A 289 19.36 11.83 -4.85
N ASN A 290 18.44 12.68 -5.30
CA ASN A 290 17.90 12.70 -6.68
C ASN A 290 17.40 11.32 -7.15
N ASN A 291 16.93 10.49 -6.23
CA ASN A 291 16.41 9.15 -6.51
C ASN A 291 14.96 8.97 -5.99
N PHE A 292 14.26 10.07 -5.79
CA PHE A 292 12.86 10.06 -5.40
C PHE A 292 12.00 9.88 -6.66
N ILE A 293 11.31 8.75 -6.75
CA ILE A 293 10.48 8.39 -7.92
C ILE A 293 9.05 8.15 -7.42
N THR A 294 8.10 8.85 -8.01
CA THR A 294 6.67 8.64 -7.74
C THR A 294 6.14 7.40 -8.46
N LEU A 295 5.00 6.86 -7.99
CA LEU A 295 4.36 5.72 -8.65
C LEU A 295 3.89 6.09 -10.08
N ASP A 296 3.41 7.32 -10.28
CA ASP A 296 3.00 7.80 -11.60
C ASP A 296 4.17 7.82 -12.58
N GLU A 297 5.36 8.26 -12.13
CA GLU A 297 6.58 8.21 -12.94
C GLU A 297 6.99 6.77 -13.26
N PHE A 298 6.83 5.81 -12.33
CA PHE A 298 7.02 4.39 -12.64
C PHE A 298 6.07 3.91 -13.74
N PHE A 299 4.78 4.29 -13.64
CA PHE A 299 3.76 3.83 -14.58
C PHE A 299 3.90 4.46 -15.96
N THR A 300 4.47 5.65 -16.05
CA THR A 300 4.69 6.38 -17.32
C THR A 300 6.11 6.24 -17.88
N GLY A 301 7.07 5.84 -17.04
CA GLY A 301 8.48 5.79 -17.41
C GLY A 301 9.13 7.18 -17.56
N SER A 302 8.54 8.22 -16.98
CA SER A 302 8.95 9.63 -17.21
C SER A 302 10.16 10.07 -16.36
N HIS A 303 10.57 9.29 -15.35
CA HIS A 303 11.70 9.66 -14.49
C HIS A 303 13.05 9.27 -15.15
N PRO A 304 14.12 10.11 -15.08
CA PRO A 304 15.40 9.84 -15.75
C PRO A 304 16.12 8.56 -15.32
N LEU A 305 15.84 8.04 -14.10
CA LEU A 305 16.41 6.78 -13.62
C LEU A 305 15.69 5.55 -14.15
N LEU A 306 14.54 5.70 -14.82
CA LEU A 306 13.77 4.60 -15.38
C LEU A 306 14.15 4.37 -16.83
N GLN A 307 14.41 3.12 -17.20
CA GLN A 307 14.68 2.73 -18.58
C GLN A 307 13.41 2.54 -19.41
N GLN A 308 12.27 2.31 -18.75
CA GLN A 308 10.97 2.11 -19.37
C GLN A 308 9.84 2.38 -18.37
N ALA A 309 8.61 2.44 -18.85
CA ALA A 309 7.41 2.35 -18.02
C ALA A 309 7.28 0.94 -17.42
N TYR A 310 6.82 0.87 -16.18
CA TYR A 310 6.52 -0.37 -15.50
C TYR A 310 5.06 -0.39 -15.08
N SER A 311 4.37 -1.47 -15.38
CA SER A 311 2.97 -1.59 -15.03
C SER A 311 2.75 -1.64 -13.52
N PRO A 312 1.58 -1.22 -13.04
CA PRO A 312 1.22 -1.33 -11.62
C PRO A 312 1.33 -2.76 -11.08
N MET A 313 0.96 -3.77 -11.88
CA MET A 313 1.08 -5.17 -11.47
C MET A 313 2.52 -5.64 -11.41
N THR A 314 3.41 -5.12 -12.25
CA THR A 314 4.86 -5.37 -12.14
C THR A 314 5.39 -4.85 -10.81
N ILE A 315 5.02 -3.64 -10.40
CA ILE A 315 5.42 -3.06 -9.11
C ILE A 315 4.85 -3.89 -7.94
N ARG A 316 3.58 -4.27 -8.01
CA ARG A 316 2.95 -5.14 -7.01
C ARG A 316 3.68 -6.47 -6.89
N PHE A 317 3.92 -7.12 -8.01
CA PHE A 317 4.59 -8.42 -8.06
C PHE A 317 6.03 -8.34 -7.55
N PHE A 318 6.78 -7.32 -7.94
CA PHE A 318 8.11 -7.03 -7.43
C PHE A 318 8.14 -6.94 -5.90
N ILE A 319 7.17 -6.23 -5.31
CA ILE A 319 7.05 -6.11 -3.85
C ILE A 319 6.77 -7.48 -3.21
N LEU A 320 5.88 -8.28 -3.80
CA LEU A 320 5.48 -9.59 -3.27
C LEU A 320 6.55 -10.69 -3.44
N GLN A 321 7.52 -10.49 -4.33
CA GLN A 321 8.65 -11.42 -4.51
C GLN A 321 9.66 -11.38 -3.36
N ALA A 322 9.55 -10.42 -2.45
CA ALA A 322 10.36 -10.36 -1.24
C ALA A 322 9.48 -10.47 0.01
N HIS A 323 9.95 -11.22 1.01
CA HIS A 323 9.28 -11.26 2.30
C HIS A 323 9.10 -9.83 2.85
N TYR A 324 7.95 -9.51 3.48
CA TYR A 324 7.69 -8.14 3.91
C TYR A 324 8.71 -7.59 4.91
N ARG A 325 9.34 -8.44 5.72
CA ARG A 325 10.41 -8.06 6.66
C ARG A 325 11.80 -7.92 6.03
N SER A 326 11.97 -8.29 4.76
CA SER A 326 13.22 -8.14 4.03
C SER A 326 13.28 -6.79 3.32
N THR A 327 14.46 -6.20 3.23
CA THR A 327 14.70 -5.04 2.37
C THR A 327 14.48 -5.42 0.91
N VAL A 328 13.86 -4.51 0.16
CA VAL A 328 13.69 -4.64 -1.28
C VAL A 328 14.51 -3.56 -1.95
N ASP A 329 15.41 -3.97 -2.84
CA ASP A 329 16.22 -3.02 -3.61
C ASP A 329 15.70 -2.88 -5.03
N PHE A 330 15.27 -1.67 -5.37
CA PHE A 330 14.86 -1.35 -6.73
C PHE A 330 16.08 -1.15 -7.61
N SER A 331 16.06 -1.84 -8.76
CA SER A 331 16.86 -1.51 -9.94
C SER A 331 16.03 -1.77 -11.20
N ASN A 332 16.42 -1.19 -12.35
CA ASN A 332 15.73 -1.48 -13.60
C ASN A 332 15.79 -2.97 -13.96
N GLU A 333 16.93 -3.62 -13.71
CA GLU A 333 17.13 -5.05 -13.94
C GLU A 333 16.18 -5.88 -13.09
N ALA A 334 16.01 -5.55 -11.81
CA ALA A 334 15.11 -6.24 -10.89
C ALA A 334 13.64 -6.10 -11.32
N LEU A 335 13.21 -4.90 -11.72
CA LEU A 335 11.86 -4.71 -12.24
C LEU A 335 11.62 -5.39 -13.59
N GLN A 336 12.58 -5.37 -14.50
CA GLN A 336 12.48 -6.10 -15.77
C GLN A 336 12.40 -7.60 -15.54
N ALA A 337 13.16 -8.13 -14.58
CA ALA A 337 13.07 -9.54 -14.18
C ALA A 337 11.69 -9.87 -13.59
N SER A 338 11.15 -8.97 -12.74
CA SER A 338 9.80 -9.11 -12.18
C SER A 338 8.71 -9.05 -13.26
N ALA A 339 8.82 -8.15 -14.23
CA ALA A 339 7.88 -8.05 -15.34
C ALA A 339 7.84 -9.37 -16.15
N LYS A 340 9.03 -9.91 -16.49
CA LYS A 340 9.12 -11.22 -17.18
C LYS A 340 8.59 -12.38 -16.33
N GLY A 341 8.81 -12.32 -15.00
CA GLY A 341 8.25 -13.30 -14.07
C GLY A 341 6.72 -13.26 -14.05
N LEU A 342 6.16 -12.07 -13.92
CA LEU A 342 4.70 -11.87 -13.96
C LEU A 342 4.10 -12.33 -15.29
N GLU A 343 4.71 -11.96 -16.42
CA GLU A 343 4.27 -12.38 -17.75
C GLU A 343 4.23 -13.91 -17.86
N ARG A 344 5.30 -14.59 -17.40
CA ARG A 344 5.35 -16.08 -17.40
C ARG A 344 4.27 -16.71 -16.54
N LEU A 345 3.97 -16.13 -15.37
CA LEU A 345 2.92 -16.61 -14.49
C LEU A 345 1.55 -16.44 -15.16
N MET A 346 1.27 -15.27 -15.73
CA MET A 346 0.01 -14.98 -16.44
C MET A 346 -0.16 -15.81 -17.70
N GLU A 347 0.92 -16.08 -18.43
CA GLU A 347 0.87 -16.98 -19.59
C GLU A 347 0.58 -18.42 -19.18
N GLY A 348 1.18 -18.89 -18.06
CA GLY A 348 0.82 -20.19 -17.48
C GLY A 348 -0.67 -20.31 -17.17
N ILE A 349 -1.27 -19.27 -16.59
CA ILE A 349 -2.71 -19.23 -16.31
C ILE A 349 -3.53 -19.26 -17.62
N LYS A 350 -3.14 -18.51 -18.65
CA LYS A 350 -3.81 -18.54 -19.95
C LYS A 350 -3.72 -19.92 -20.62
N GLN A 351 -2.57 -20.58 -20.50
CA GLN A 351 -2.40 -21.93 -21.01
C GLN A 351 -3.31 -22.91 -20.27
N LEU A 352 -3.42 -22.79 -18.95
CA LEU A 352 -4.29 -23.62 -18.12
C LEU A 352 -5.76 -23.56 -18.56
N GLU A 353 -6.23 -22.41 -19.03
CA GLU A 353 -7.60 -22.26 -19.58
C GLU A 353 -7.83 -23.02 -20.90
N ARG A 354 -6.76 -23.33 -21.64
CA ARG A 354 -6.82 -23.99 -22.94
C ARG A 354 -6.55 -25.51 -22.90
N ILE A 355 -6.19 -26.01 -21.71
CA ILE A 355 -5.88 -27.43 -21.54
C ILE A 355 -7.18 -28.25 -21.62
N GLU A 356 -7.18 -29.28 -22.46
CA GLU A 356 -8.27 -30.26 -22.55
C GLU A 356 -7.95 -31.42 -21.60
N PRO A 357 -8.82 -31.73 -20.62
CA PRO A 357 -8.59 -32.81 -19.68
C PRO A 357 -8.83 -34.18 -20.35
N GLN A 358 -8.23 -35.23 -19.79
CA GLN A 358 -8.39 -36.59 -20.21
C GLN A 358 -8.86 -37.49 -19.05
N ALA A 359 -9.87 -38.32 -19.27
CA ALA A 359 -10.43 -39.17 -18.21
C ALA A 359 -9.38 -40.08 -17.54
N ALA A 360 -8.37 -40.53 -18.31
CA ALA A 360 -7.21 -41.30 -17.84
C ALA A 360 -5.95 -40.45 -17.73
N GLY A 361 -6.11 -39.18 -17.32
CA GLY A 361 -4.98 -38.25 -17.12
C GLY A 361 -3.98 -38.77 -16.08
N THR A 362 -2.71 -38.46 -16.27
CA THR A 362 -1.62 -38.87 -15.36
C THR A 362 -1.53 -37.96 -14.11
N ILE A 363 -2.14 -36.80 -14.16
CA ILE A 363 -2.17 -35.81 -13.05
C ILE A 363 -3.62 -35.68 -12.56
N GLY A 364 -3.85 -36.05 -11.33
CA GLY A 364 -5.15 -35.94 -10.66
C GLY A 364 -5.23 -34.68 -9.80
N LYS A 365 -6.30 -34.58 -8.98
CA LYS A 365 -6.55 -33.46 -8.08
C LYS A 365 -5.51 -33.32 -6.97
N GLU A 366 -4.85 -34.41 -6.60
CA GLU A 366 -3.81 -34.44 -5.55
C GLU A 366 -2.65 -33.50 -5.83
N PHE A 367 -2.36 -33.25 -7.11
CA PHE A 367 -1.34 -32.25 -7.48
C PHE A 367 -1.75 -30.82 -7.07
N ALA A 368 -2.98 -30.44 -7.36
CA ALA A 368 -3.51 -29.12 -6.99
C ALA A 368 -3.74 -28.99 -5.48
N GLU A 369 -4.17 -30.07 -4.83
CA GLU A 369 -4.29 -30.14 -3.38
C GLU A 369 -2.94 -29.93 -2.68
N LYS A 370 -1.88 -30.59 -3.21
CA LYS A 370 -0.51 -30.38 -2.72
C LYS A 370 -0.03 -28.96 -2.96
N LEU A 371 -0.22 -28.40 -4.14
CA LEU A 371 0.12 -26.99 -4.44
C LEU A 371 -0.57 -26.04 -3.45
N SER A 372 -1.85 -26.26 -3.20
CA SER A 372 -2.62 -25.44 -2.26
C SER A 372 -2.08 -25.58 -0.84
N ALA A 373 -1.78 -26.78 -0.39
CA ALA A 373 -1.19 -27.02 0.93
C ALA A 373 0.18 -26.34 1.09
N ASP A 374 1.04 -26.42 0.07
CA ASP A 374 2.37 -25.80 0.07
C ASP A 374 2.26 -24.26 0.09
N CYS A 375 1.31 -23.69 -0.68
CA CYS A 375 1.05 -22.24 -0.68
C CYS A 375 0.47 -21.76 0.65
N TYR A 376 -0.48 -22.49 1.24
CA TYR A 376 -1.01 -22.17 2.57
C TYR A 376 0.08 -22.26 3.64
N ALA A 377 0.89 -23.32 3.64
CA ALA A 377 1.99 -23.45 4.60
C ALA A 377 2.97 -22.27 4.52
N ALA A 378 3.24 -21.76 3.31
CA ALA A 378 4.07 -20.58 3.13
C ALA A 378 3.40 -19.31 3.68
N LEU A 379 2.12 -19.11 3.42
CA LEU A 379 1.39 -17.92 3.88
C LEU A 379 1.08 -17.96 5.38
N ASP A 380 0.85 -19.14 5.95
CA ASP A 380 0.71 -19.35 7.39
C ASP A 380 2.01 -19.10 8.15
N ASP A 381 3.17 -19.18 7.47
CA ASP A 381 4.47 -18.83 8.05
C ASP A 381 4.80 -17.34 7.82
N ASP A 382 4.06 -16.46 8.48
CA ASP A 382 4.33 -15.02 8.51
C ASP A 382 4.15 -14.36 7.13
N PHE A 383 3.09 -14.73 6.41
CA PHE A 383 2.73 -14.19 5.09
C PHE A 383 3.85 -14.28 4.05
N ASN A 384 4.53 -15.41 3.97
CA ASN A 384 5.70 -15.62 3.13
C ASN A 384 5.33 -15.74 1.64
N SER A 385 4.97 -14.61 1.04
CA SER A 385 4.57 -14.52 -0.38
C SER A 385 5.64 -15.01 -1.36
N PRO A 386 6.97 -14.77 -1.18
CA PRO A 386 7.96 -15.27 -2.12
C PRO A 386 7.99 -16.81 -2.22
N ILE A 387 7.78 -17.52 -1.12
CA ILE A 387 7.71 -18.99 -1.14
C ILE A 387 6.42 -19.46 -1.82
N ALA A 388 5.27 -18.83 -1.52
CA ALA A 388 4.03 -19.15 -2.23
C ALA A 388 4.15 -18.90 -3.74
N ILE A 389 4.76 -17.80 -4.16
CA ILE A 389 5.05 -17.49 -5.58
C ILE A 389 5.98 -18.56 -6.19
N SER A 390 6.98 -19.07 -5.46
CA SER A 390 7.86 -20.14 -5.93
C SER A 390 7.09 -21.42 -6.24
N HIS A 391 6.15 -21.83 -5.38
CA HIS A 391 5.29 -22.99 -5.61
C HIS A 391 4.40 -22.81 -6.85
N LEU A 392 3.87 -21.61 -7.07
CA LEU A 392 3.10 -21.29 -8.27
C LEU A 392 3.96 -21.40 -9.55
N PHE A 393 5.22 -20.95 -9.52
CA PHE A 393 6.14 -21.13 -10.64
C PHE A 393 6.51 -22.60 -10.90
N ASP A 394 6.65 -23.42 -9.86
CA ASP A 394 6.87 -24.85 -10.02
C ASP A 394 5.65 -25.53 -10.68
N ALA A 395 4.43 -25.14 -10.30
CA ALA A 395 3.22 -25.60 -10.95
C ALA A 395 3.11 -25.14 -12.42
N CYS A 396 3.60 -23.93 -12.77
CA CYS A 396 3.66 -23.49 -14.17
C CYS A 396 4.53 -24.39 -15.05
N ARG A 397 5.57 -25.05 -14.51
CA ARG A 397 6.35 -26.06 -15.27
C ARG A 397 5.49 -27.25 -15.65
N THR A 398 4.63 -27.71 -14.75
CA THR A 398 3.67 -28.79 -15.03
C THR A 398 2.62 -28.35 -16.05
N ILE A 399 2.11 -27.09 -15.96
CA ILE A 399 1.20 -26.54 -16.96
C ILE A 399 1.84 -26.53 -18.35
N ASN A 400 3.11 -26.16 -18.49
CA ASN A 400 3.83 -26.20 -19.76
C ASN A 400 3.94 -27.63 -20.30
N GLN A 401 4.19 -28.65 -19.44
CA GLN A 401 4.21 -30.06 -19.86
C GLN A 401 2.83 -30.52 -20.33
N LEU A 402 1.75 -30.07 -19.71
CA LEU A 402 0.39 -30.33 -20.14
C LEU A 402 0.09 -29.69 -21.50
N ALA A 403 0.48 -28.43 -21.68
CA ALA A 403 0.31 -27.70 -22.95
C ALA A 403 1.12 -28.36 -24.10
N ASP A 404 2.33 -28.84 -23.80
CA ASP A 404 3.18 -29.58 -24.74
C ASP A 404 2.70 -31.02 -24.97
N LYS A 405 1.63 -31.48 -24.32
CA LYS A 405 1.12 -32.85 -24.36
C LYS A 405 2.13 -33.91 -23.89
N LYS A 406 3.10 -33.51 -23.05
CA LYS A 406 4.06 -34.39 -22.39
C LYS A 406 3.49 -35.04 -21.13
N ALA A 407 2.41 -34.48 -20.61
CA ALA A 407 1.61 -34.97 -19.50
C ALA A 407 0.13 -34.81 -19.84
N SER A 408 -0.75 -35.46 -19.07
CA SER A 408 -2.19 -35.32 -19.18
C SER A 408 -2.80 -35.12 -17.81
N ILE A 409 -3.94 -34.42 -17.69
CA ILE A 409 -4.60 -34.11 -16.44
C ILE A 409 -6.05 -34.59 -16.46
N THR A 410 -6.54 -35.06 -15.30
CA THR A 410 -7.96 -35.43 -15.18
C THR A 410 -8.85 -34.21 -15.14
N PRO A 411 -10.15 -34.32 -15.47
CA PRO A 411 -11.10 -33.19 -15.32
C PRO A 411 -11.09 -32.57 -13.93
N GLU A 412 -11.13 -33.37 -12.87
CA GLU A 412 -11.10 -32.94 -11.49
C GLU A 412 -9.77 -32.27 -11.12
N GLY A 413 -8.66 -32.79 -11.66
CA GLY A 413 -7.32 -32.21 -11.49
C GLY A 413 -7.22 -30.83 -12.13
N LEU A 414 -7.76 -30.67 -13.33
CA LEU A 414 -7.76 -29.38 -14.03
C LEU A 414 -8.59 -28.32 -13.31
N GLU A 415 -9.79 -28.65 -12.89
CA GLU A 415 -10.65 -27.73 -12.12
C GLU A 415 -10.01 -27.35 -10.78
N ALA A 416 -9.44 -28.30 -10.06
CA ALA A 416 -8.73 -28.03 -8.81
C ALA A 416 -7.50 -27.13 -9.03
N LEU A 417 -6.76 -27.33 -10.11
CA LEU A 417 -5.58 -26.53 -10.45
C LEU A 417 -5.96 -25.09 -10.85
N LYS A 418 -7.02 -24.93 -11.63
CA LYS A 418 -7.58 -23.60 -11.95
C LYS A 418 -8.03 -22.87 -10.68
N ALA A 419 -8.74 -23.55 -9.80
CA ALA A 419 -9.18 -22.99 -8.52
C ALA A 419 -7.98 -22.54 -7.66
N ALA A 420 -6.91 -23.36 -7.56
CA ALA A 420 -5.69 -23.01 -6.84
C ALA A 420 -5.03 -21.73 -7.40
N PHE A 421 -4.86 -21.63 -8.71
CA PHE A 421 -4.29 -20.42 -9.32
C PHE A 421 -5.20 -19.20 -9.13
N SER A 422 -6.52 -19.33 -9.24
CA SER A 422 -7.46 -18.26 -8.96
C SER A 422 -7.32 -17.76 -7.53
N THR A 423 -7.34 -18.67 -6.58
CA THR A 423 -7.23 -18.36 -5.15
C THR A 423 -5.92 -17.65 -4.82
N PHE A 424 -4.79 -18.23 -5.18
CA PHE A 424 -3.50 -17.68 -4.76
C PHE A 424 -3.07 -16.47 -5.58
N CYS A 425 -3.23 -16.50 -6.92
CA CYS A 425 -2.78 -15.38 -7.75
C CYS A 425 -3.70 -14.16 -7.64
N PHE A 426 -5.02 -14.36 -7.73
CA PHE A 426 -5.96 -13.24 -7.84
C PHE A 426 -6.55 -12.85 -6.49
N ASP A 427 -7.04 -13.80 -5.71
CA ASP A 427 -7.73 -13.46 -4.47
C ASP A 427 -6.74 -13.06 -3.36
N ILE A 428 -5.65 -13.82 -3.16
CA ILE A 428 -4.70 -13.63 -2.06
C ILE A 428 -3.56 -12.69 -2.46
N LEU A 429 -2.80 -13.00 -3.53
CA LEU A 429 -1.72 -12.13 -3.98
C LEU A 429 -2.23 -10.86 -4.66
N GLY A 430 -3.53 -10.82 -5.02
CA GLY A 430 -4.18 -9.66 -5.64
C GLY A 430 -3.55 -9.25 -6.97
N LEU A 431 -2.97 -10.21 -7.69
CA LEU A 431 -2.51 -9.98 -9.06
C LEU A 431 -3.73 -9.81 -9.99
N ALA A 432 -3.58 -9.07 -11.05
CA ALA A 432 -4.62 -8.87 -12.05
C ALA A 432 -4.03 -9.01 -13.44
N SER A 433 -4.81 -9.55 -14.36
CA SER A 433 -4.41 -9.56 -15.77
C SER A 433 -4.51 -8.13 -16.32
N GLU A 434 -3.39 -7.58 -16.73
CA GLU A 434 -3.35 -6.23 -17.34
C GLU A 434 -3.89 -6.22 -18.78
N ALA A 435 -3.93 -7.39 -19.43
CA ALA A 435 -4.51 -7.54 -20.75
C ALA A 435 -6.02 -7.21 -20.81
N ASN A 436 -6.73 -7.32 -19.69
CA ASN A 436 -8.18 -7.05 -19.67
C ASN A 436 -8.56 -5.57 -19.44
N GLY A 437 -7.63 -4.72 -18.98
CA GLY A 437 -7.87 -3.29 -18.81
C GLY A 437 -7.63 -2.48 -20.10
N ASN A 438 -6.62 -2.85 -20.88
CA ASN A 438 -6.26 -2.19 -22.15
C ASN A 438 -6.74 -2.98 -23.38
N ALA A 439 -6.70 -4.32 -23.35
CA ALA A 439 -7.08 -5.10 -24.53
C ALA A 439 -8.56 -4.96 -24.87
N GLY A 440 -9.47 -4.96 -23.91
CA GLY A 440 -10.88 -4.70 -24.17
C GLY A 440 -11.17 -3.27 -24.64
N ARG A 441 -10.39 -2.29 -24.15
CA ARG A 441 -10.43 -0.91 -24.65
C ARG A 441 -9.78 -0.77 -26.01
N GLU A 442 -8.61 -1.39 -26.23
CA GLU A 442 -7.93 -1.38 -27.52
C GLU A 442 -8.71 -2.15 -28.57
N GLU A 443 -9.32 -3.27 -28.20
CA GLU A 443 -10.20 -4.03 -29.10
C GLU A 443 -11.47 -3.24 -29.43
N ALA A 444 -12.18 -2.70 -28.44
CA ALA A 444 -13.34 -1.84 -28.66
C ALA A 444 -12.98 -0.56 -29.44
N PHE A 445 -11.81 0.02 -29.17
CA PHE A 445 -11.27 1.15 -29.88
C PHE A 445 -10.90 0.78 -31.33
N GLY A 446 -10.24 -0.35 -31.55
CA GLY A 446 -9.97 -0.88 -32.89
C GLY A 446 -11.25 -1.12 -33.69
N GLN A 447 -12.23 -1.80 -33.08
CA GLN A 447 -13.53 -2.06 -33.70
C GLN A 447 -14.29 -0.74 -34.07
N ALA A 448 -14.16 0.31 -33.23
CA ALA A 448 -14.75 1.62 -33.52
C ALA A 448 -14.05 2.31 -34.72
N ILE A 449 -12.75 2.22 -34.85
CA ILE A 449 -11.99 2.73 -36.00
C ILE A 449 -12.32 1.91 -37.27
N ASP A 450 -12.38 0.60 -37.16
CA ASP A 450 -12.73 -0.30 -38.28
C ASP A 450 -14.17 -0.01 -38.77
N LEU A 451 -15.10 0.28 -37.86
CA LEU A 451 -16.46 0.72 -38.24
C LEU A 451 -16.41 2.04 -39.04
N LEU A 452 -15.63 3.03 -38.62
CA LEU A 452 -15.46 4.30 -39.36
C LEU A 452 -14.84 4.06 -40.74
N LEU A 453 -13.87 3.16 -40.86
CA LEU A 453 -13.23 2.79 -42.11
C LEU A 453 -14.21 2.06 -43.05
N ASN A 454 -15.09 1.21 -42.51
CA ASN A 454 -16.17 0.56 -43.25
C ASN A 454 -17.19 1.57 -43.78
N ILE A 455 -17.61 2.55 -42.96
CA ILE A 455 -18.51 3.64 -43.39
C ILE A 455 -17.84 4.46 -44.51
N ARG A 456 -16.54 4.75 -44.38
CA ARG A 456 -15.76 5.43 -45.42
C ARG A 456 -15.72 4.65 -46.72
N ALA A 457 -15.52 3.33 -46.66
CA ALA A 457 -15.52 2.45 -47.83
C ALA A 457 -16.89 2.43 -48.53
N GLN A 458 -17.98 2.38 -47.77
CA GLN A 458 -19.33 2.46 -48.32
C GLN A 458 -19.61 3.82 -48.98
N ALA A 459 -19.18 4.93 -48.35
CA ALA A 459 -19.26 6.26 -48.93
C ALA A 459 -18.53 6.33 -50.27
N LYS A 460 -17.30 5.79 -50.37
CA LYS A 460 -16.55 5.66 -51.62
C LYS A 460 -17.29 4.87 -52.69
N ALA A 461 -17.87 3.71 -52.31
CA ALA A 461 -18.64 2.87 -53.24
C ALA A 461 -19.89 3.61 -53.80
N ASN A 462 -20.51 4.42 -52.96
CA ASN A 462 -21.66 5.24 -53.33
C ASN A 462 -21.29 6.58 -54.01
N LYS A 463 -20.01 6.82 -54.30
CA LYS A 463 -19.47 8.08 -54.87
C LYS A 463 -19.69 9.31 -53.98
N ASP A 464 -19.97 9.12 -52.70
CA ASP A 464 -20.00 10.19 -51.69
C ASP A 464 -18.60 10.52 -51.23
N TRP A 465 -17.91 11.28 -52.05
CA TRP A 465 -16.50 11.69 -51.78
C TRP A 465 -16.39 12.62 -50.57
N ALA A 466 -17.44 13.44 -50.34
CA ALA A 466 -17.44 14.39 -49.24
C ALA A 466 -17.38 13.67 -47.87
N THR A 467 -18.24 12.66 -47.64
CA THR A 467 -18.20 11.86 -46.42
C THR A 467 -16.91 11.04 -46.30
N SER A 468 -16.44 10.45 -47.40
CA SER A 468 -15.17 9.68 -47.39
C SER A 468 -13.97 10.51 -47.01
N ASP A 469 -13.83 11.72 -47.57
CA ASP A 469 -12.72 12.62 -47.29
C ASP A 469 -12.79 13.23 -45.88
N ARG A 470 -14.01 13.54 -45.43
CA ARG A 470 -14.23 14.01 -44.06
C ARG A 470 -13.76 13.00 -43.03
N ILE A 471 -14.13 11.72 -43.13
CA ILE A 471 -13.70 10.67 -42.17
C ILE A 471 -12.19 10.53 -42.18
N ARG A 472 -11.56 10.53 -43.36
CA ARG A 472 -10.08 10.45 -43.45
C ARG A 472 -9.40 11.65 -42.79
N ASN A 473 -9.89 12.84 -43.04
CA ASN A 473 -9.28 14.08 -42.54
C ASN A 473 -9.44 14.20 -41.02
N GLU A 474 -10.62 13.84 -40.48
CA GLU A 474 -10.86 13.83 -39.03
C GLU A 474 -10.00 12.78 -38.33
N LEU A 475 -9.89 11.56 -38.86
CA LEU A 475 -8.98 10.54 -38.33
C LEU A 475 -7.51 11.02 -38.36
N SER A 476 -7.08 11.67 -39.44
CA SER A 476 -5.74 12.24 -39.53
C SER A 476 -5.50 13.37 -38.50
N ALA A 477 -6.49 14.19 -38.23
CA ALA A 477 -6.43 15.25 -37.22
C ALA A 477 -6.29 14.67 -35.80
N PHE A 478 -6.82 13.47 -35.54
CA PHE A 478 -6.65 12.71 -34.28
C PHE A 478 -5.36 11.86 -34.24
N GLY A 479 -4.46 12.01 -35.23
CA GLY A 479 -3.18 11.31 -35.26
C GLY A 479 -3.19 9.93 -35.93
N PHE A 480 -4.28 9.53 -36.59
CA PHE A 480 -4.34 8.26 -37.31
C PHE A 480 -3.78 8.40 -38.74
N GLU A 481 -2.87 7.51 -39.09
CA GLU A 481 -2.46 7.31 -40.47
C GLU A 481 -3.33 6.22 -41.09
N VAL A 482 -4.15 6.56 -42.11
CA VAL A 482 -5.01 5.64 -42.83
C VAL A 482 -4.44 5.36 -44.20
N LYS A 483 -4.21 4.09 -44.55
CA LYS A 483 -3.71 3.63 -45.86
C LYS A 483 -4.77 2.77 -46.54
N ASP A 484 -5.12 3.13 -47.78
CA ASP A 484 -5.94 2.29 -48.64
C ASP A 484 -5.07 1.16 -49.25
N THR A 485 -5.52 -0.07 -49.14
CA THR A 485 -4.86 -1.26 -49.73
C THR A 485 -5.85 -1.95 -50.69
N LYS A 486 -5.37 -2.95 -51.45
CA LYS A 486 -6.22 -3.74 -52.36
C LYS A 486 -7.32 -4.52 -51.62
N ASP A 487 -7.06 -4.87 -50.36
CA ASP A 487 -7.92 -5.69 -49.51
C ASP A 487 -8.72 -4.89 -48.48
N GLY A 488 -8.72 -3.53 -48.58
CA GLY A 488 -9.41 -2.61 -47.66
C GLY A 488 -8.51 -1.49 -47.16
N ALA A 489 -9.01 -0.73 -46.17
CA ALA A 489 -8.24 0.32 -45.52
C ALA A 489 -7.56 -0.22 -44.25
N THR A 490 -6.31 0.14 -44.01
CA THR A 490 -5.58 -0.14 -42.77
C THR A 490 -5.25 1.16 -42.05
N TRP A 491 -5.08 1.08 -40.74
CA TRP A 491 -4.78 2.27 -39.94
C TRP A 491 -3.67 2.05 -38.92
N ARG A 492 -3.02 3.13 -38.53
CA ARG A 492 -2.01 3.18 -37.47
C ARG A 492 -2.17 4.50 -36.71
N LEU A 493 -2.11 4.44 -35.36
CA LEU A 493 -2.00 5.63 -34.54
C LEU A 493 -0.52 6.06 -34.47
N ASN A 494 -0.21 7.26 -34.89
CA ASN A 494 1.11 7.84 -34.72
C ASN A 494 1.22 8.39 -33.30
N LYS A 495 2.23 7.91 -32.55
CA LYS A 495 2.55 8.38 -31.19
C LYS A 495 3.19 9.75 -31.22
#